data_9a502e3b44d8c8ff2c16ad58faabc60b
#
_entry.id   9a502e3b44d8c8ff2c16ad58faabc60b
#
_cell.length_a   1.000
_cell.length_b   1.000
_cell.length_c   1.000
_cell.angle_alpha   90.00
_cell.angle_beta   90.00
_cell.angle_gamma   90.00
#
_symmetry.space_group_name_H-M   'P 1'
#
loop_
_entity.id
_entity.type
_entity.pdbx_description
1 polymer ?
#
loop_
_entity_poly.entity_id
_entity_poly.type
_entity_poly.pdbx_seq_one_letter_code
_entity_poly.pdbx_strand_id
1 'polypeptide(L)'
;MSASWDKRKRANIFLVVIILASAVLGGMVADFIKHRQRPSEQPRLELSNPGKIPLGDQDTIVDVVTKMGPAVALINTRRDEVIYDWFLRPTMRKAEGLGSGVIFDSRGYILTNNHVVADATEIKVTLPDKRTFTGKKIGGDALTDIAVVKINAPNLPVAPLADSDKIRVGETVVAIGNPYGFDNTVTAGVISALERSLTDPEENIYLENLIQTDASINPGNSGGPLLNLKGEVVGINTAIIPQAQGIGFAIPANRAKKAAEELIKFGKVIRLGIMGTPLSKETAAAISKQLEQPLAVNQGIFITQVVPDSPASKAGLKTGDIITAIDGKKLTKMEELQTVVQKVGFGGKFKLTVNRQGKKLELRVVIK
;
A
#
# COMPACT_ATOMS: atom_id res chain seq x y z
N MET A 1 -95.27 -25.86 -51.23
CA MET A 1 -95.09 -25.60 -49.76
C MET A 1 -93.91 -26.32 -49.11
N SER A 2 -92.88 -26.78 -49.80
CA SER A 2 -91.78 -27.57 -49.23
C SER A 2 -90.45 -26.84 -49.04
N ALA A 3 -90.27 -25.68 -49.66
CA ALA A 3 -88.91 -24.99 -49.63
C ALA A 3 -88.69 -24.05 -48.44
N SER A 4 -89.74 -23.66 -47.72
CA SER A 4 -89.61 -22.73 -46.54
C SER A 4 -89.29 -23.44 -45.22
N TRP A 5 -89.60 -24.73 -45.13
CA TRP A 5 -89.42 -25.54 -43.93
C TRP A 5 -87.98 -25.97 -43.76
N ASP A 6 -87.28 -26.16 -44.87
CA ASP A 6 -85.87 -26.56 -44.83
C ASP A 6 -84.92 -25.39 -44.46
N LYS A 7 -85.27 -24.17 -44.86
CA LYS A 7 -84.47 -22.96 -44.43
C LYS A 7 -84.54 -22.67 -42.91
N ARG A 8 -85.73 -22.87 -42.32
CA ARG A 8 -85.86 -22.67 -40.83
C ARG A 8 -85.11 -23.72 -40.02
N LYS A 9 -85.13 -24.98 -40.44
CA LYS A 9 -84.35 -26.03 -39.79
C LYS A 9 -82.88 -25.80 -39.89
N ARG A 10 -82.34 -25.36 -41.04
CA ARG A 10 -80.96 -25.00 -41.21
C ARG A 10 -80.56 -23.78 -40.38
N ALA A 11 -81.40 -22.77 -40.28
CA ALA A 11 -81.17 -21.60 -39.44
C ALA A 11 -81.10 -21.96 -37.96
N ASN A 12 -82.00 -22.85 -37.50
CA ASN A 12 -82.01 -23.30 -36.10
C ASN A 12 -80.81 -24.18 -35.76
N ILE A 13 -80.35 -25.03 -36.65
CA ILE A 13 -79.11 -25.84 -36.49
C ILE A 13 -77.90 -24.93 -36.45
N PHE A 14 -77.85 -23.91 -37.32
CA PHE A 14 -76.74 -22.94 -37.32
C PHE A 14 -76.69 -22.11 -36.02
N LEU A 15 -77.91 -21.75 -35.50
CA LEU A 15 -77.96 -21.03 -34.18
C LEU A 15 -77.49 -21.89 -33.02
N VAL A 16 -77.86 -23.17 -32.99
CA VAL A 16 -77.44 -24.13 -31.99
C VAL A 16 -75.91 -24.36 -32.06
N VAL A 17 -75.33 -24.45 -33.22
CA VAL A 17 -73.85 -24.61 -33.41
C VAL A 17 -73.12 -23.37 -32.96
N ILE A 18 -73.67 -22.15 -33.20
CA ILE A 18 -73.06 -20.90 -32.73
C ILE A 18 -73.10 -20.83 -31.21
N ILE A 19 -74.23 -21.22 -30.59
CA ILE A 19 -74.35 -21.23 -29.11
C ILE A 19 -73.40 -22.23 -28.48
N LEU A 20 -73.27 -23.41 -29.06
CA LEU A 20 -72.32 -24.42 -28.57
C LEU A 20 -70.84 -23.97 -28.78
N ALA A 21 -70.53 -23.37 -29.90
CA ALA A 21 -69.20 -22.83 -30.16
C ALA A 21 -68.82 -21.68 -29.21
N SER A 22 -69.82 -20.78 -28.92
CA SER A 22 -69.59 -19.70 -27.96
C SER A 22 -69.44 -20.19 -26.51
N ALA A 23 -70.16 -21.27 -26.16
CA ALA A 23 -70.02 -21.89 -24.83
C ALA A 23 -68.63 -22.55 -24.64
N VAL A 24 -68.11 -23.22 -25.69
CA VAL A 24 -66.78 -23.82 -25.66
C VAL A 24 -65.69 -22.74 -25.65
N LEU A 25 -65.86 -21.66 -26.47
CA LEU A 25 -64.92 -20.53 -26.41
C LEU A 25 -64.93 -19.81 -25.08
N GLY A 26 -66.14 -19.58 -24.50
CA GLY A 26 -66.29 -19.01 -23.17
C GLY A 26 -65.64 -19.84 -22.05
N GLY A 27 -65.77 -21.16 -22.16
CA GLY A 27 -65.10 -22.11 -21.24
C GLY A 27 -63.57 -22.06 -21.35
N MET A 28 -63.04 -22.02 -22.56
CA MET A 28 -61.59 -21.91 -22.80
C MET A 28 -61.02 -20.57 -22.30
N VAL A 29 -61.75 -19.46 -22.53
CA VAL A 29 -61.33 -18.14 -22.06
C VAL A 29 -61.38 -18.08 -20.52
N ALA A 30 -62.42 -18.66 -19.88
CA ALA A 30 -62.54 -18.71 -18.44
C ALA A 30 -61.41 -19.55 -17.79
N ASP A 31 -61.06 -20.67 -18.42
CA ASP A 31 -59.94 -21.51 -17.94
C ASP A 31 -58.60 -20.85 -18.14
N PHE A 32 -58.41 -20.12 -19.25
CA PHE A 32 -57.23 -19.33 -19.52
C PHE A 32 -57.03 -18.17 -18.51
N ILE A 33 -58.16 -17.51 -18.15
CA ILE A 33 -58.18 -16.46 -17.13
C ILE A 33 -57.90 -17.05 -15.74
N LYS A 34 -58.45 -18.18 -15.38
CA LYS A 34 -58.17 -18.89 -14.14
C LYS A 34 -56.72 -19.33 -14.00
N HIS A 35 -56.11 -19.79 -15.11
CA HIS A 35 -54.69 -20.17 -15.09
C HIS A 35 -53.75 -18.95 -15.01
N ARG A 36 -54.18 -17.78 -15.53
CA ARG A 36 -53.41 -16.53 -15.41
C ARG A 36 -53.53 -15.89 -14.02
N GLN A 37 -54.56 -16.20 -13.25
CA GLN A 37 -54.79 -15.68 -11.91
C GLN A 37 -54.25 -16.59 -10.79
N ARG A 38 -53.55 -17.70 -11.12
CA ARG A 38 -52.73 -18.34 -10.11
C ARG A 38 -51.59 -17.37 -9.80
N PRO A 39 -51.50 -16.84 -8.57
CA PRO A 39 -50.27 -16.14 -8.18
C PRO A 39 -49.12 -17.11 -8.47
N SER A 40 -48.18 -16.72 -9.30
CA SER A 40 -46.92 -17.43 -9.32
C SER A 40 -46.41 -17.35 -7.87
N GLU A 41 -46.40 -18.45 -7.16
CA GLU A 41 -45.56 -18.55 -5.98
C GLU A 41 -44.13 -18.31 -6.50
N GLN A 42 -43.76 -17.03 -6.54
CA GLN A 42 -42.35 -16.69 -6.57
C GLN A 42 -41.73 -17.43 -5.40
N PRO A 43 -40.69 -18.23 -5.60
CA PRO A 43 -39.99 -18.82 -4.50
C PRO A 43 -39.60 -17.64 -3.60
N ARG A 44 -40.30 -17.51 -2.46
CA ARG A 44 -39.96 -16.59 -1.40
C ARG A 44 -38.57 -17.08 -1.00
N LEU A 45 -37.53 -16.34 -1.43
CA LEU A 45 -36.23 -16.47 -0.80
C LEU A 45 -36.53 -16.29 0.70
N GLU A 46 -36.63 -17.40 1.41
CA GLU A 46 -36.42 -17.36 2.84
C GLU A 46 -34.96 -16.92 2.97
N LEU A 47 -34.77 -15.60 3.08
CA LEU A 47 -33.59 -15.06 3.69
C LEU A 47 -33.57 -15.72 5.07
N SER A 48 -32.89 -16.86 5.16
CA SER A 48 -32.47 -17.40 6.44
C SER A 48 -31.90 -16.18 7.15
N ASN A 49 -32.54 -15.83 8.27
CA ASN A 49 -32.10 -14.74 9.11
C ASN A 49 -30.58 -14.86 9.18
N PRO A 50 -29.78 -13.94 8.60
CA PRO A 50 -28.34 -14.05 8.72
C PRO A 50 -28.14 -14.08 10.21
N GLY A 51 -27.77 -15.28 10.72
CA GLY A 51 -27.41 -15.42 12.11
C GLY A 51 -26.54 -14.23 12.39
N LYS A 52 -26.84 -13.43 13.41
CA LYS A 52 -26.09 -12.21 13.75
C LYS A 52 -24.63 -12.52 13.50
N ILE A 53 -24.11 -12.07 12.35
CA ILE A 53 -22.66 -11.95 12.17
C ILE A 53 -22.31 -11.09 13.36
N PRO A 54 -21.48 -11.57 14.29
CA PRO A 54 -21.10 -10.73 15.42
C PRO A 54 -20.46 -9.48 14.79
N LEU A 55 -21.21 -8.39 14.76
CA LEU A 55 -20.70 -7.05 14.42
C LEU A 55 -19.84 -6.54 15.60
N GLY A 56 -19.04 -7.46 16.20
CA GLY A 56 -18.10 -7.15 17.26
C GLY A 56 -16.97 -6.22 16.83
N ASP A 57 -16.82 -5.99 15.52
CA ASP A 57 -15.70 -5.20 15.02
C ASP A 57 -15.99 -3.70 14.91
N GLN A 58 -17.26 -3.25 14.89
CA GLN A 58 -17.55 -1.81 14.75
C GLN A 58 -17.20 -1.04 16.02
N ASP A 59 -17.61 -1.54 17.19
CA ASP A 59 -17.22 -0.91 18.46
C ASP A 59 -15.70 -0.93 18.63
N THR A 60 -15.05 -2.01 18.20
CA THR A 60 -13.58 -2.14 18.22
C THR A 60 -12.88 -1.12 17.31
N ILE A 61 -13.41 -0.83 16.10
CA ILE A 61 -12.85 0.21 15.22
C ILE A 61 -13.01 1.59 15.85
N VAL A 62 -14.19 1.90 16.41
CA VAL A 62 -14.44 3.14 17.13
C VAL A 62 -13.49 3.30 18.30
N ASP A 63 -13.25 2.23 19.07
CA ASP A 63 -12.32 2.23 20.19
C ASP A 63 -10.87 2.50 19.74
N VAL A 64 -10.42 1.85 18.65
CA VAL A 64 -9.09 2.08 18.06
C VAL A 64 -8.95 3.54 17.65
N VAL A 65 -9.93 4.11 16.94
CA VAL A 65 -9.89 5.50 16.48
C VAL A 65 -9.90 6.47 17.65
N THR A 66 -10.75 6.24 18.65
CA THR A 66 -10.84 7.10 19.85
C THR A 66 -9.51 7.11 20.62
N LYS A 67 -8.87 5.95 20.75
CA LYS A 67 -7.65 5.79 21.53
C LYS A 67 -6.39 6.24 20.77
N MET A 68 -6.29 5.92 19.47
CA MET A 68 -5.08 6.16 18.68
C MET A 68 -5.17 7.43 17.84
N GLY A 69 -6.37 7.91 17.50
CA GLY A 69 -6.57 9.15 16.75
C GLY A 69 -5.80 10.36 17.30
N PRO A 70 -5.77 10.57 18.64
CA PRO A 70 -4.97 11.65 19.23
C PRO A 70 -3.48 11.61 18.91
N ALA A 71 -2.90 10.43 18.59
CA ALA A 71 -1.51 10.27 18.20
C ALA A 71 -1.23 10.55 16.71
N VAL A 72 -2.27 10.82 15.91
CA VAL A 72 -2.13 11.08 14.48
C VAL A 72 -2.15 12.59 14.22
N ALA A 73 -1.03 13.12 13.75
CA ALA A 73 -0.85 14.53 13.50
C ALA A 73 -0.98 14.89 12.02
N LEU A 74 -1.46 16.11 11.75
CA LEU A 74 -1.29 16.77 10.45
C LEU A 74 0.15 17.27 10.34
N ILE A 75 0.77 17.04 9.19
CA ILE A 75 2.06 17.60 8.81
C ILE A 75 1.86 18.53 7.61
N ASN A 76 1.98 19.83 7.85
CA ASN A 76 2.02 20.85 6.81
C ASN A 76 3.47 21.21 6.50
N THR A 77 3.81 21.22 5.24
CA THR A 77 5.15 21.58 4.78
C THR A 77 5.11 22.74 3.82
N ARG A 78 6.17 23.54 3.82
CA ARG A 78 6.42 24.55 2.80
C ARG A 78 7.75 24.28 2.14
N ARG A 79 7.80 24.43 0.84
CA ARG A 79 9.02 24.33 0.05
C ARG A 79 9.10 25.50 -0.92
N ASP A 80 10.33 25.92 -1.20
CA ASP A 80 10.58 26.92 -2.23
C ASP A 80 10.71 26.20 -3.58
N GLU A 81 9.87 26.57 -4.53
CA GLU A 81 9.81 26.00 -5.88
C GLU A 81 10.14 27.08 -6.90
N VAL A 82 11.08 26.79 -7.80
CA VAL A 82 11.38 27.69 -8.92
C VAL A 82 10.40 27.39 -10.04
N ILE A 83 9.54 28.35 -10.34
CA ILE A 83 8.66 28.31 -11.51
C ILE A 83 9.17 29.30 -12.55
N TYR A 84 8.97 28.96 -13.83
CA TYR A 84 9.31 29.86 -14.92
C TYR A 84 8.06 30.62 -15.37
N ASP A 85 8.17 31.97 -15.48
CA ASP A 85 7.11 32.76 -16.03
C ASP A 85 7.02 32.58 -17.57
N TRP A 86 6.05 33.22 -18.21
CA TRP A 86 5.86 33.14 -19.67
C TRP A 86 7.11 33.59 -20.47
N PHE A 87 8.01 34.37 -19.86
CA PHE A 87 9.28 34.79 -20.47
C PHE A 87 10.47 33.94 -20.05
N LEU A 88 10.25 32.72 -19.52
CA LEU A 88 11.27 31.79 -19.01
C LEU A 88 12.14 32.41 -17.89
N ARG A 89 11.65 33.42 -17.17
CA ARG A 89 12.37 33.98 -16.02
C ARG A 89 12.04 33.17 -14.78
N PRO A 90 13.07 32.73 -14.00
CA PRO A 90 12.84 32.01 -12.78
C PRO A 90 12.18 32.91 -11.73
N THR A 91 11.08 32.42 -11.14
CA THR A 91 10.36 33.08 -10.05
C THR A 91 10.22 32.06 -8.91
N MET A 92 10.50 32.51 -7.68
CA MET A 92 10.33 31.68 -6.49
C MET A 92 8.87 31.66 -6.06
N ARG A 93 8.30 30.45 -5.96
CA ARG A 93 6.96 30.21 -5.42
C ARG A 93 7.07 29.35 -4.19
N LYS A 94 6.29 29.64 -3.15
CA LYS A 94 6.13 28.75 -2.02
C LYS A 94 5.03 27.74 -2.34
N ALA A 95 5.41 26.47 -2.41
CA ALA A 95 4.48 25.35 -2.53
C ALA A 95 4.20 24.79 -1.14
N GLU A 96 2.94 24.44 -0.89
CA GLU A 96 2.52 23.80 0.35
C GLU A 96 2.30 22.31 0.10
N GLY A 97 2.77 21.49 1.02
CA GLY A 97 2.54 20.05 1.07
C GLY A 97 1.72 19.67 2.30
N LEU A 98 0.98 18.60 2.19
CA LEU A 98 0.10 18.11 3.23
C LEU A 98 0.26 16.60 3.37
N GLY A 99 0.36 16.13 4.61
CA GLY A 99 0.38 14.71 4.94
C GLY A 99 0.06 14.46 6.40
N SER A 100 0.10 13.22 6.80
CA SER A 100 -0.09 12.80 8.18
C SER A 100 1.21 12.27 8.78
N GLY A 101 1.21 12.11 10.09
CA GLY A 101 2.28 11.43 10.81
C GLY A 101 1.75 10.80 12.09
N VAL A 102 2.44 9.80 12.60
CA VAL A 102 2.09 9.13 13.86
C VAL A 102 3.17 9.34 14.90
N ILE A 103 2.76 9.82 16.09
CA ILE A 103 3.65 9.96 17.24
C ILE A 103 3.89 8.57 17.81
N PHE A 104 5.12 8.08 17.72
CA PHE A 104 5.49 6.73 18.18
C PHE A 104 6.39 6.73 19.41
N ASP A 105 6.83 7.92 19.87
CA ASP A 105 7.73 8.09 21.02
C ASP A 105 7.34 9.35 21.79
N SER A 106 7.18 9.23 23.10
CA SER A 106 6.76 10.31 24.02
C SER A 106 7.70 11.52 24.05
N ARG A 107 8.93 11.34 23.59
CA ARG A 107 9.88 12.45 23.39
C ARG A 107 9.49 13.35 22.21
N GLY A 108 8.46 13.00 21.42
CA GLY A 108 7.91 13.78 20.32
C GLY A 108 8.49 13.43 18.95
N TYR A 109 8.97 12.20 18.77
CA TYR A 109 9.31 11.69 17.45
C TYR A 109 8.06 11.19 16.72
N ILE A 110 7.93 11.60 15.47
CA ILE A 110 6.80 11.35 14.58
C ILE A 110 7.32 10.60 13.36
N LEU A 111 6.74 9.45 13.05
CA LEU A 111 6.91 8.77 11.77
C LEU A 111 6.01 9.40 10.72
N THR A 112 6.53 9.58 9.52
CA THR A 112 5.81 10.01 8.33
C THR A 112 6.50 9.48 7.08
N ASN A 113 5.93 9.75 5.89
CA ASN A 113 6.62 9.45 4.64
C ASN A 113 7.71 10.48 4.33
N ASN A 114 8.75 10.01 3.65
CA ASN A 114 9.82 10.91 3.21
C ASN A 114 9.31 11.92 2.17
N HIS A 115 8.47 11.49 1.20
CA HIS A 115 7.93 12.39 0.19
C HIS A 115 7.09 13.54 0.78
N VAL A 116 6.52 13.38 1.98
CA VAL A 116 5.80 14.46 2.68
C VAL A 116 6.74 15.58 3.13
N VAL A 117 7.98 15.25 3.54
CA VAL A 117 8.90 16.20 4.18
C VAL A 117 10.26 16.34 3.48
N ALA A 118 10.46 15.75 2.29
CA ALA A 118 11.78 15.68 1.63
C ALA A 118 12.42 17.05 1.44
N ASP A 119 11.71 17.96 0.78
CA ASP A 119 12.22 19.27 0.37
C ASP A 119 11.63 20.42 1.20
N ALA A 120 11.09 20.07 2.39
CA ALA A 120 10.46 21.06 3.25
C ALA A 120 11.48 22.02 3.84
N THR A 121 11.28 23.32 3.61
CA THR A 121 12.00 24.41 4.28
C THR A 121 11.36 24.76 5.62
N GLU A 122 10.06 24.50 5.78
CA GLU A 122 9.30 24.67 7.01
C GLU A 122 8.37 23.49 7.21
N ILE A 123 8.32 22.95 8.44
CA ILE A 123 7.42 21.88 8.83
C ILE A 123 6.60 22.36 10.02
N LYS A 124 5.28 22.31 9.88
CA LYS A 124 4.32 22.63 10.92
C LYS A 124 3.51 21.39 11.26
N VAL A 125 3.50 21.00 12.52
CA VAL A 125 2.77 19.82 13.02
C VAL A 125 1.58 20.29 13.84
N THR A 126 0.38 19.88 13.47
CA THR A 126 -0.86 20.17 14.20
C THR A 126 -1.45 18.88 14.74
N LEU A 127 -1.71 18.84 16.03
CA LEU A 127 -2.35 17.72 16.71
C LEU A 127 -3.89 17.85 16.67
N PRO A 128 -4.66 16.75 16.83
CA PRO A 128 -6.12 16.80 16.86
C PRO A 128 -6.70 17.72 17.96
N ASP A 129 -5.97 17.91 19.05
CA ASP A 129 -6.32 18.86 20.14
C ASP A 129 -6.02 20.33 19.78
N LYS A 130 -5.69 20.62 18.51
CA LYS A 130 -5.39 21.94 17.94
C LYS A 130 -4.05 22.56 18.38
N ARG A 131 -3.26 21.88 19.20
CA ARG A 131 -1.90 22.32 19.49
C ARG A 131 -1.06 22.25 18.21
N THR A 132 -0.29 23.28 17.96
CA THR A 132 0.57 23.40 16.79
C THR A 132 2.01 23.63 17.19
N PHE A 133 2.93 22.94 16.52
CA PHE A 133 4.36 22.96 16.82
C PHE A 133 5.17 23.12 15.52
N THR A 134 6.33 23.74 15.65
CA THR A 134 7.34 23.67 14.58
C THR A 134 8.00 22.29 14.62
N GLY A 135 7.92 21.57 13.51
CA GLY A 135 8.58 20.29 13.33
C GLY A 135 10.02 20.46 12.85
N LYS A 136 10.93 19.66 13.37
CA LYS A 136 12.29 19.55 12.87
C LYS A 136 12.46 18.21 12.17
N LYS A 137 12.81 18.20 10.87
CA LYS A 137 13.21 16.97 10.16
C LYS A 137 14.49 16.44 10.79
N ILE A 138 14.46 15.24 11.34
CA ILE A 138 15.62 14.55 11.89
C ILE A 138 16.39 13.86 10.75
N GLY A 139 15.65 13.26 9.83
CA GLY A 139 16.18 12.63 8.63
C GLY A 139 15.05 12.01 7.81
N GLY A 140 15.39 11.56 6.61
CA GLY A 140 14.47 10.86 5.72
C GLY A 140 15.22 9.96 4.75
N ASP A 141 14.55 8.95 4.25
CA ASP A 141 15.11 7.98 3.32
C ASP A 141 14.13 7.71 2.18
N ALA A 142 14.52 8.09 0.98
CA ALA A 142 13.67 7.97 -0.21
C ALA A 142 13.40 6.51 -0.61
N LEU A 143 14.33 5.58 -0.34
CA LEU A 143 14.18 4.18 -0.74
C LEU A 143 13.21 3.40 0.17
N THR A 144 13.04 3.80 1.42
CA THR A 144 11.98 3.26 2.29
C THR A 144 10.76 4.14 2.34
N ASP A 145 10.85 5.36 1.83
CA ASP A 145 9.85 6.42 1.96
C ASP A 145 9.46 6.70 3.43
N ILE A 146 10.42 6.60 4.36
CA ILE A 146 10.24 6.91 5.77
C ILE A 146 11.04 8.16 6.15
N ALA A 147 10.42 9.02 6.92
CA ALA A 147 11.07 10.14 7.58
C ALA A 147 10.68 10.24 9.06
N VAL A 148 11.53 10.91 9.81
CA VAL A 148 11.29 11.23 11.21
C VAL A 148 11.28 12.75 11.40
N VAL A 149 10.18 13.24 11.97
CA VAL A 149 10.01 14.63 12.40
C VAL A 149 10.00 14.67 13.92
N LYS A 150 10.61 15.69 14.51
CA LYS A 150 10.68 15.90 15.96
C LYS A 150 9.93 17.19 16.33
N ILE A 151 9.04 17.08 17.30
CA ILE A 151 8.42 18.24 17.97
C ILE A 151 8.79 18.26 19.44
N ASN A 152 8.78 19.44 20.05
CA ASN A 152 8.97 19.61 21.47
C ASN A 152 7.62 19.98 22.11
N ALA A 153 6.96 18.99 22.69
CA ALA A 153 5.65 19.15 23.30
C ALA A 153 5.52 18.23 24.51
N PRO A 154 4.86 18.69 25.59
CA PRO A 154 4.54 17.84 26.73
C PRO A 154 3.29 16.99 26.45
N ASN A 155 3.14 15.92 27.22
CA ASN A 155 1.93 15.09 27.28
C ASN A 155 1.44 14.64 25.90
N LEU A 156 2.34 14.04 25.12
CA LEU A 156 2.03 13.54 23.79
C LEU A 156 1.40 12.15 23.87
N PRO A 157 0.26 11.93 23.17
CA PRO A 157 -0.26 10.59 22.95
C PRO A 157 0.72 9.82 22.04
N VAL A 158 0.86 8.52 22.28
CA VAL A 158 1.79 7.65 21.55
C VAL A 158 1.06 6.42 21.06
N ALA A 159 1.25 6.09 19.78
CA ALA A 159 0.77 4.85 19.19
C ALA A 159 1.89 3.78 19.23
N PRO A 160 1.64 2.60 19.82
CA PRO A 160 2.63 1.52 19.87
C PRO A 160 2.83 0.91 18.48
N LEU A 161 4.07 0.50 18.17
CA LEU A 161 4.40 -0.20 16.94
C LEU A 161 4.23 -1.71 17.14
N ALA A 162 3.50 -2.38 16.25
CA ALA A 162 3.35 -3.83 16.22
C ALA A 162 4.59 -4.52 15.64
N ASP A 163 4.68 -5.81 15.85
CA ASP A 163 5.59 -6.69 15.11
C ASP A 163 4.96 -7.05 13.76
N SER A 164 5.32 -6.32 12.71
CA SER A 164 4.75 -6.49 11.37
C SER A 164 5.16 -7.80 10.67
N ASP A 165 6.11 -8.55 11.21
CA ASP A 165 6.47 -9.87 10.67
C ASP A 165 5.46 -10.96 11.09
N LYS A 166 4.53 -10.64 12.02
CA LYS A 166 3.49 -11.55 12.51
C LYS A 166 2.10 -11.30 11.95
N ILE A 167 1.93 -10.25 11.15
CA ILE A 167 0.64 -9.92 10.52
C ILE A 167 0.28 -10.95 9.45
N ARG A 168 -1.02 -11.13 9.21
CA ARG A 168 -1.53 -12.12 8.27
C ARG A 168 -2.53 -11.49 7.31
N VAL A 169 -2.56 -12.02 6.10
CA VAL A 169 -3.61 -11.68 5.12
C VAL A 169 -4.98 -11.99 5.71
N GLY A 170 -5.93 -11.07 5.52
CA GLY A 170 -7.29 -11.15 6.07
C GLY A 170 -7.44 -10.48 7.44
N GLU A 171 -6.39 -10.04 8.12
CA GLU A 171 -6.51 -9.28 9.37
C GLU A 171 -7.12 -7.89 9.10
N THR A 172 -8.10 -7.49 9.91
CA THR A 172 -8.74 -6.17 9.83
C THR A 172 -7.74 -5.08 10.20
N VAL A 173 -7.71 -4.02 9.39
CA VAL A 173 -6.87 -2.86 9.61
C VAL A 173 -7.64 -1.56 9.47
N VAL A 174 -7.16 -0.53 10.18
CA VAL A 174 -7.73 0.82 10.19
C VAL A 174 -6.63 1.81 9.80
N ALA A 175 -6.83 2.51 8.68
CA ALA A 175 -5.96 3.59 8.29
C ALA A 175 -6.49 4.91 8.84
N ILE A 176 -5.63 5.67 9.51
CA ILE A 176 -5.98 6.98 10.05
C ILE A 176 -5.06 8.04 9.44
N GLY A 177 -5.67 9.15 9.01
CA GLY A 177 -4.98 10.36 8.61
C GLY A 177 -5.60 11.59 9.24
N ASN A 178 -4.91 12.72 9.15
CA ASN A 178 -5.41 14.00 9.63
C ASN A 178 -5.18 15.09 8.57
N PRO A 179 -5.90 15.04 7.43
CA PRO A 179 -5.64 15.93 6.30
C PRO A 179 -5.94 17.40 6.57
N TYR A 180 -6.80 17.70 7.54
CA TYR A 180 -7.24 19.07 7.82
C TYR A 180 -6.85 19.59 9.21
N GLY A 181 -6.22 18.74 10.04
CA GLY A 181 -5.70 19.13 11.36
C GLY A 181 -6.77 19.21 12.47
N PHE A 182 -8.02 18.86 12.20
CA PHE A 182 -9.11 18.94 13.16
C PHE A 182 -9.74 17.58 13.43
N ASP A 183 -10.17 16.91 12.36
CA ASP A 183 -10.83 15.62 12.44
C ASP A 183 -10.03 14.58 11.68
N ASN A 184 -9.86 13.43 12.31
CA ASN A 184 -9.18 12.30 11.66
C ASN A 184 -10.06 11.75 10.54
N THR A 185 -9.47 11.51 9.38
CA THR A 185 -10.07 10.70 8.33
C THR A 185 -9.73 9.24 8.61
N VAL A 186 -10.75 8.41 8.66
CA VAL A 186 -10.64 6.99 9.00
C VAL A 186 -11.16 6.15 7.84
N THR A 187 -10.39 5.17 7.43
CA THR A 187 -10.81 4.12 6.52
C THR A 187 -10.47 2.76 7.11
N ALA A 188 -11.29 1.75 6.83
CA ALA A 188 -11.08 0.40 7.32
C ALA A 188 -11.09 -0.59 6.15
N GLY A 189 -10.38 -1.68 6.32
CA GLY A 189 -10.27 -2.76 5.37
C GLY A 189 -9.53 -3.94 5.98
N VAL A 190 -8.92 -4.75 5.13
CA VAL A 190 -8.12 -5.90 5.53
C VAL A 190 -6.72 -5.84 4.91
N ILE A 191 -5.80 -6.61 5.47
CA ILE A 191 -4.54 -6.91 4.80
C ILE A 191 -4.84 -7.82 3.61
N SER A 192 -4.70 -7.28 2.40
CA SER A 192 -5.02 -8.00 1.15
C SER A 192 -3.86 -8.87 0.67
N ALA A 193 -2.61 -8.41 0.88
CA ALA A 193 -1.41 -9.15 0.55
C ALA A 193 -0.19 -8.59 1.31
N LEU A 194 0.89 -9.36 1.34
CA LEU A 194 2.18 -9.00 1.92
C LEU A 194 3.27 -9.05 0.86
N GLU A 195 4.44 -8.49 1.18
CA GLU A 195 5.65 -8.53 0.34
C GLU A 195 5.43 -7.98 -1.09
N ARG A 196 4.58 -6.93 -1.22
CA ARG A 196 4.35 -6.29 -2.51
C ARG A 196 5.47 -5.32 -2.85
N SER A 197 5.80 -5.27 -4.14
CA SER A 197 6.74 -4.29 -4.67
C SER A 197 6.02 -3.34 -5.61
N LEU A 198 6.34 -2.06 -5.49
CA LEU A 198 5.89 -0.99 -6.37
C LEU A 198 7.09 -0.44 -7.11
N THR A 199 7.02 -0.46 -8.43
CA THR A 199 8.03 0.12 -9.29
C THR A 199 7.34 1.05 -10.28
N ASP A 200 7.66 2.32 -10.20
CA ASP A 200 7.30 3.33 -11.19
C ASP A 200 8.58 4.05 -11.63
N PRO A 201 9.15 3.68 -12.79
CA PRO A 201 10.37 4.29 -13.30
C PRO A 201 10.21 5.77 -13.68
N GLU A 202 8.99 6.19 -14.06
CA GLU A 202 8.70 7.59 -14.45
C GLU A 202 8.74 8.51 -13.24
N GLU A 203 8.22 8.03 -12.10
CA GLU A 203 8.23 8.74 -10.82
C GLU A 203 9.45 8.42 -9.94
N ASN A 204 10.39 7.59 -10.42
CA ASN A 204 11.53 7.06 -9.64
C ASN A 204 11.13 6.37 -8.33
N ILE A 205 9.98 5.69 -8.33
CA ILE A 205 9.45 4.96 -7.18
C ILE A 205 9.93 3.51 -7.25
N TYR A 206 10.65 3.06 -6.20
CA TYR A 206 11.13 1.69 -6.05
C TYR A 206 10.90 1.28 -4.59
N LEU A 207 9.68 0.87 -4.27
CA LEU A 207 9.32 0.41 -2.93
C LEU A 207 9.08 -1.09 -2.93
N GLU A 208 9.72 -1.77 -2.01
CA GLU A 208 9.64 -3.23 -1.85
C GLU A 208 9.07 -3.60 -0.49
N ASN A 209 8.59 -4.84 -0.38
CA ASN A 209 8.09 -5.41 0.86
C ASN A 209 7.00 -4.54 1.51
N LEU A 210 5.96 -4.20 0.74
CA LEU A 210 4.82 -3.41 1.20
C LEU A 210 3.68 -4.31 1.65
N ILE A 211 2.90 -3.83 2.61
CA ILE A 211 1.58 -4.34 2.97
C ILE A 211 0.58 -3.78 1.96
N GLN A 212 -0.21 -4.64 1.32
CA GLN A 212 -1.35 -4.24 0.50
C GLN A 212 -2.63 -4.32 1.34
N THR A 213 -3.49 -3.32 1.23
CA THR A 213 -4.81 -3.26 1.90
C THR A 213 -5.87 -2.71 0.95
N ASP A 214 -7.13 -3.07 1.19
CA ASP A 214 -8.30 -2.47 0.54
C ASP A 214 -8.88 -1.29 1.33
N ALA A 215 -8.34 -0.99 2.54
CA ALA A 215 -8.58 0.28 3.19
C ALA A 215 -8.16 1.42 2.25
N SER A 216 -9.03 2.41 2.04
CA SER A 216 -8.76 3.50 1.10
C SER A 216 -7.58 4.36 1.57
N ILE A 217 -6.47 4.31 0.84
CA ILE A 217 -5.31 5.15 1.05
C ILE A 217 -5.31 6.26 0.00
N ASN A 218 -5.33 7.52 0.46
CA ASN A 218 -5.47 8.70 -0.38
C ASN A 218 -4.54 9.82 0.12
N PRO A 219 -4.28 10.86 -0.68
CA PRO A 219 -3.65 12.08 -0.19
C PRO A 219 -4.36 12.58 1.06
N GLY A 220 -3.61 12.71 2.16
CA GLY A 220 -4.12 13.12 3.47
C GLY A 220 -3.98 12.05 4.56
N ASN A 221 -4.08 10.74 4.26
CA ASN A 221 -3.70 9.69 5.21
C ASN A 221 -2.29 9.12 4.95
N SER A 222 -1.62 9.56 3.88
CA SER A 222 -0.21 9.27 3.61
C SER A 222 0.70 9.75 4.75
N GLY A 223 1.56 8.88 5.25
CA GLY A 223 2.40 9.10 6.44
C GLY A 223 1.71 8.81 7.76
N GLY A 224 0.38 8.67 7.79
CA GLY A 224 -0.38 8.21 8.93
C GLY A 224 -0.27 6.70 9.17
N PRO A 225 -0.73 6.19 10.32
CA PRO A 225 -0.67 4.78 10.66
C PRO A 225 -1.71 3.93 9.95
N LEU A 226 -1.33 2.69 9.63
CA LEU A 226 -2.21 1.55 9.45
C LEU A 226 -2.19 0.78 10.77
N LEU A 227 -3.35 0.64 11.43
CA LEU A 227 -3.50 0.07 12.76
C LEU A 227 -4.19 -1.29 12.71
N ASN A 228 -3.84 -2.20 13.60
CA ASN A 228 -4.64 -3.39 13.88
C ASN A 228 -5.76 -3.07 14.89
N LEU A 229 -6.65 -4.04 15.17
CA LEU A 229 -7.75 -3.86 16.12
C LEU A 229 -7.31 -3.76 17.59
N LYS A 230 -6.01 -3.94 17.89
CA LYS A 230 -5.43 -3.66 19.22
C LYS A 230 -4.96 -2.20 19.35
N GLY A 231 -5.02 -1.42 18.29
CA GLY A 231 -4.51 -0.06 18.24
C GLY A 231 -2.99 0.00 18.05
N GLU A 232 -2.35 -1.05 17.57
CA GLU A 232 -0.92 -1.08 17.29
C GLU A 232 -0.67 -0.77 15.80
N VAL A 233 0.35 0.02 15.51
CA VAL A 233 0.73 0.39 14.14
C VAL A 233 1.38 -0.80 13.46
N VAL A 234 0.74 -1.38 12.45
CA VAL A 234 1.26 -2.47 11.62
C VAL A 234 2.01 -1.95 10.40
N GLY A 235 1.75 -0.69 10.00
CA GLY A 235 2.43 -0.04 8.87
C GLY A 235 2.22 1.47 8.83
N ILE A 236 2.95 2.13 7.93
CA ILE A 236 2.79 3.56 7.61
C ILE A 236 2.19 3.67 6.22
N ASN A 237 1.03 4.28 6.12
CA ASN A 237 0.30 4.44 4.85
C ASN A 237 1.14 5.21 3.84
N THR A 238 1.13 4.77 2.57
CA THR A 238 1.80 5.49 1.49
C THR A 238 0.89 5.53 0.26
N ALA A 239 0.47 6.75 -0.13
CA ALA A 239 -0.42 7.01 -1.26
C ALA A 239 0.43 7.36 -2.49
N ILE A 240 1.01 6.37 -3.14
CA ILE A 240 1.94 6.57 -4.26
C ILE A 240 1.28 6.32 -5.61
N ILE A 241 0.16 5.58 -5.67
CA ILE A 241 -0.54 5.29 -6.93
C ILE A 241 -1.93 5.95 -6.93
N PRO A 242 -2.12 7.11 -7.57
CA PRO A 242 -3.39 7.82 -7.56
C PRO A 242 -4.56 7.12 -8.27
N GLN A 243 -4.31 6.08 -9.08
CA GLN A 243 -5.29 5.53 -10.02
C GLN A 243 -5.80 4.13 -9.67
N ALA A 244 -5.30 3.48 -8.62
CA ALA A 244 -5.73 2.14 -8.23
C ALA A 244 -6.86 2.21 -7.18
N GLN A 245 -8.12 2.22 -7.61
CA GLN A 245 -9.26 2.14 -6.70
C GLN A 245 -9.27 0.81 -5.93
N GLY A 246 -9.37 0.86 -4.60
CA GLY A 246 -9.42 -0.33 -3.76
C GLY A 246 -8.08 -1.03 -3.53
N ILE A 247 -6.96 -0.39 -3.89
CA ILE A 247 -5.61 -0.90 -3.61
C ILE A 247 -4.82 0.19 -2.90
N GLY A 248 -4.59 -0.01 -1.60
CA GLY A 248 -3.75 0.82 -0.76
C GLY A 248 -2.46 0.08 -0.39
N PHE A 249 -1.43 0.84 -0.03
CA PHE A 249 -0.16 0.30 0.42
C PHE A 249 0.29 0.94 1.71
N ALA A 250 1.01 0.14 2.51
CA ALA A 250 1.68 0.64 3.71
C ALA A 250 3.07 0.01 3.87
N ILE A 251 3.98 0.79 4.41
CA ILE A 251 5.34 0.36 4.74
C ILE A 251 5.28 -0.38 6.08
N PRO A 252 5.75 -1.64 6.18
CA PRO A 252 5.67 -2.42 7.42
C PRO A 252 6.30 -1.72 8.62
N ALA A 253 5.67 -1.85 9.80
CA ALA A 253 6.10 -1.17 11.03
C ALA A 253 7.53 -1.52 11.46
N ASN A 254 7.97 -2.79 11.32
CA ASN A 254 9.34 -3.19 11.62
C ASN A 254 10.36 -2.46 10.72
N ARG A 255 10.04 -2.29 9.43
CA ARG A 255 10.87 -1.54 8.47
C ARG A 255 10.91 -0.05 8.83
N ALA A 256 9.74 0.54 9.14
CA ALA A 256 9.64 1.93 9.55
C ALA A 256 10.40 2.20 10.87
N LYS A 257 10.24 1.33 11.88
CA LYS A 257 10.96 1.40 13.15
C LYS A 257 12.46 1.39 12.96
N LYS A 258 12.98 0.46 12.16
CA LYS A 258 14.41 0.33 11.88
C LYS A 258 14.97 1.57 11.19
N ALA A 259 14.28 2.06 10.16
CA ALA A 259 14.66 3.31 9.51
C ALA A 259 14.66 4.48 10.50
N ALA A 260 13.63 4.60 11.36
CA ALA A 260 13.52 5.66 12.35
C ALA A 260 14.67 5.63 13.38
N GLU A 261 15.04 4.45 13.88
CA GLU A 261 16.17 4.29 14.83
C GLU A 261 17.48 4.77 14.22
N GLU A 262 17.73 4.43 12.94
CA GLU A 262 18.92 4.89 12.21
C GLU A 262 18.87 6.40 11.94
N LEU A 263 17.71 6.93 11.51
CA LEU A 263 17.51 8.35 11.28
C LEU A 263 17.72 9.17 12.57
N ILE A 264 17.18 8.71 13.70
CA ILE A 264 17.36 9.38 15.01
C ILE A 264 18.83 9.36 15.45
N LYS A 265 19.52 8.24 15.25
CA LYS A 265 20.90 8.07 15.70
C LYS A 265 21.94 8.72 14.80
N PHE A 266 21.73 8.66 13.47
CA PHE A 266 22.74 9.02 12.48
C PHE A 266 22.30 10.10 11.49
N GLY A 267 21.02 10.51 11.50
CA GLY A 267 20.42 11.44 10.54
C GLY A 267 20.18 10.84 9.15
N LYS A 268 20.55 9.59 8.92
CA LYS A 268 20.40 8.86 7.65
C LYS A 268 20.28 7.36 7.88
N VAL A 269 19.68 6.65 6.90
CA VAL A 269 19.61 5.18 6.89
C VAL A 269 20.92 4.60 6.37
N ILE A 270 21.40 3.57 7.05
CA ILE A 270 22.69 2.92 6.73
C ILE A 270 22.50 1.96 5.57
N ARG A 271 23.21 2.21 4.48
CA ARG A 271 23.14 1.39 3.27
C ARG A 271 24.51 1.23 2.64
N LEU A 272 24.69 0.11 1.97
CA LEU A 272 25.84 -0.10 1.11
C LEU A 272 25.76 0.73 -0.19
N GLY A 273 24.51 0.94 -0.69
CA GLY A 273 24.25 1.70 -1.91
C GLY A 273 24.46 0.86 -3.17
N ILE A 274 23.81 -0.28 -3.23
CA ILE A 274 23.80 -1.16 -4.40
C ILE A 274 22.38 -1.66 -4.68
N MET A 275 22.11 -1.98 -5.94
CA MET A 275 21.06 -2.89 -6.36
C MET A 275 21.70 -4.15 -6.92
N GLY A 276 21.09 -5.31 -6.71
CA GLY A 276 21.65 -6.56 -7.19
C GLY A 276 20.66 -7.71 -7.11
N THR A 277 20.96 -8.74 -7.90
CA THR A 277 20.15 -9.95 -8.01
C THR A 277 20.94 -11.14 -7.46
N PRO A 278 20.36 -11.91 -6.50
CA PRO A 278 20.98 -13.17 -6.08
C PRO A 278 21.10 -14.13 -7.25
N LEU A 279 22.29 -14.74 -7.40
CA LEU A 279 22.54 -15.71 -8.45
C LEU A 279 22.10 -17.12 -8.03
N SER A 280 21.17 -17.67 -8.80
CA SER A 280 20.90 -19.10 -8.93
C SER A 280 21.45 -19.60 -10.26
N LYS A 281 21.38 -20.88 -10.53
CA LYS A 281 21.74 -21.43 -11.85
C LYS A 281 20.92 -20.80 -12.97
N GLU A 282 19.62 -20.60 -12.72
CA GLU A 282 18.65 -20.04 -13.67
C GLU A 282 18.91 -18.56 -13.91
N THR A 283 19.07 -17.77 -12.85
CA THR A 283 19.33 -16.32 -12.97
C THR A 283 20.69 -16.05 -13.59
N ALA A 284 21.71 -16.85 -13.26
CA ALA A 284 23.05 -16.74 -13.86
C ALA A 284 23.00 -17.04 -15.37
N ALA A 285 22.25 -18.06 -15.81
CA ALA A 285 22.07 -18.37 -17.23
C ALA A 285 21.31 -17.25 -17.96
N ALA A 286 20.27 -16.68 -17.37
CA ALA A 286 19.51 -15.57 -17.94
C ALA A 286 20.38 -14.32 -18.11
N ILE A 287 21.14 -13.94 -17.06
CA ILE A 287 22.05 -12.78 -17.10
C ILE A 287 23.18 -13.02 -18.13
N SER A 288 23.76 -14.23 -18.17
CA SER A 288 24.77 -14.58 -19.15
C SER A 288 24.30 -14.44 -20.60
N LYS A 289 23.03 -14.84 -20.85
CA LYS A 289 22.37 -14.67 -22.15
C LYS A 289 22.16 -13.19 -22.49
N GLN A 290 21.73 -12.39 -21.52
CA GLN A 290 21.49 -10.95 -21.73
C GLN A 290 22.77 -10.17 -21.95
N LEU A 291 23.87 -10.57 -21.29
CA LEU A 291 25.19 -9.93 -21.44
C LEU A 291 25.99 -10.48 -22.63
N GLU A 292 25.47 -11.51 -23.32
CA GLU A 292 26.19 -12.26 -24.37
C GLU A 292 27.56 -12.79 -23.93
N GLN A 293 27.74 -12.96 -22.62
CA GLN A 293 28.99 -13.44 -22.01
C GLN A 293 28.68 -14.36 -20.82
N PRO A 294 29.40 -15.49 -20.69
CA PRO A 294 29.20 -16.36 -19.54
C PRO A 294 29.69 -15.67 -18.25
N LEU A 295 28.91 -15.78 -17.20
CA LEU A 295 29.35 -15.36 -15.87
C LEU A 295 30.41 -16.32 -15.34
N ALA A 296 31.48 -15.78 -14.79
CA ALA A 296 32.61 -16.57 -14.25
C ALA A 296 32.25 -17.35 -12.97
N VAL A 297 31.16 -16.97 -12.30
CA VAL A 297 30.64 -17.62 -11.11
C VAL A 297 29.11 -17.62 -11.16
N ASN A 298 28.50 -18.65 -10.57
CA ASN A 298 27.04 -18.87 -10.57
C ASN A 298 26.39 -18.75 -9.17
N GLN A 299 27.14 -18.23 -8.21
CA GLN A 299 26.67 -17.99 -6.84
C GLN A 299 27.17 -16.63 -6.36
N GLY A 300 26.34 -15.93 -5.59
CA GLY A 300 26.63 -14.62 -5.05
C GLY A 300 25.53 -13.62 -5.40
N ILE A 301 25.85 -12.34 -5.34
CA ILE A 301 24.95 -11.24 -5.71
C ILE A 301 25.54 -10.52 -6.92
N PHE A 302 24.86 -10.57 -8.05
CA PHE A 302 25.20 -9.81 -9.25
C PHE A 302 24.75 -8.36 -9.08
N ILE A 303 25.66 -7.42 -9.22
CA ILE A 303 25.41 -5.99 -9.03
C ILE A 303 24.87 -5.38 -10.31
N THR A 304 23.61 -4.96 -10.27
CA THR A 304 22.92 -4.30 -11.38
C THR A 304 23.14 -2.78 -11.37
N GLN A 305 23.30 -2.19 -10.17
CA GLN A 305 23.54 -0.76 -10.02
C GLN A 305 24.37 -0.46 -8.76
N VAL A 306 25.22 0.55 -8.84
CA VAL A 306 25.93 1.15 -7.70
C VAL A 306 25.51 2.62 -7.61
N VAL A 307 24.98 3.01 -6.45
CA VAL A 307 24.56 4.39 -6.20
C VAL A 307 25.80 5.29 -6.12
N PRO A 308 25.85 6.40 -6.84
CA PRO A 308 26.94 7.38 -6.74
C PRO A 308 27.17 7.83 -5.29
N ASP A 309 28.41 8.15 -4.94
CA ASP A 309 28.82 8.62 -3.60
C ASP A 309 28.51 7.69 -2.41
N SER A 310 27.96 6.49 -2.69
CA SER A 310 27.69 5.48 -1.69
C SER A 310 28.95 4.83 -1.12
N PRO A 311 28.86 4.12 0.02
CA PRO A 311 29.94 3.30 0.54
C PRO A 311 30.47 2.28 -0.48
N ALA A 312 29.59 1.67 -1.29
CA ALA A 312 29.96 0.75 -2.35
C ALA A 312 30.77 1.43 -3.45
N SER A 313 30.31 2.58 -3.95
CA SER A 313 30.99 3.37 -4.96
C SER A 313 32.40 3.78 -4.47
N LYS A 314 32.51 4.29 -3.25
CA LYS A 314 33.79 4.68 -2.62
C LYS A 314 34.72 3.51 -2.38
N ALA A 315 34.19 2.31 -2.20
CA ALA A 315 34.98 1.09 -2.10
C ALA A 315 35.45 0.55 -3.46
N GLY A 316 34.98 1.14 -4.58
CA GLY A 316 35.31 0.74 -5.92
C GLY A 316 34.50 -0.43 -6.47
N LEU A 317 33.33 -0.72 -5.89
CA LEU A 317 32.36 -1.66 -6.45
C LEU A 317 31.78 -1.07 -7.75
N LYS A 318 31.53 -1.91 -8.73
CA LYS A 318 30.99 -1.52 -10.04
C LYS A 318 29.81 -2.38 -10.45
N THR A 319 28.97 -1.84 -11.33
CA THR A 319 27.95 -2.62 -12.04
C THR A 319 28.62 -3.77 -12.81
N GLY A 320 28.00 -4.95 -12.77
CA GLY A 320 28.56 -6.18 -13.35
C GLY A 320 29.48 -6.98 -12.41
N ASP A 321 29.79 -6.47 -11.22
CA ASP A 321 30.52 -7.23 -10.20
C ASP A 321 29.60 -8.31 -9.60
N ILE A 322 30.19 -9.40 -9.14
CA ILE A 322 29.48 -10.43 -8.36
C ILE A 322 30.08 -10.49 -6.96
N ILE A 323 29.34 -10.12 -5.94
CA ILE A 323 29.78 -10.27 -4.55
C ILE A 323 29.61 -11.74 -4.16
N THR A 324 30.71 -12.40 -3.85
CA THR A 324 30.70 -13.85 -3.51
C THR A 324 30.89 -14.12 -2.02
N ALA A 325 31.48 -13.17 -1.27
CA ALA A 325 31.64 -13.30 0.16
C ALA A 325 31.77 -11.92 0.85
N ILE A 326 31.44 -11.91 2.16
CA ILE A 326 31.64 -10.79 3.07
C ILE A 326 32.40 -11.30 4.30
N ASP A 327 33.52 -10.66 4.64
CA ASP A 327 34.46 -11.07 5.71
C ASP A 327 34.79 -12.57 5.69
N GLY A 328 34.99 -13.11 4.46
CA GLY A 328 35.32 -14.53 4.22
C GLY A 328 34.10 -15.48 4.28
N LYS A 329 32.91 -15.04 4.69
CA LYS A 329 31.69 -15.84 4.65
C LYS A 329 31.03 -15.74 3.30
N LYS A 330 30.71 -16.90 2.70
CA LYS A 330 29.96 -16.94 1.42
C LYS A 330 28.64 -16.19 1.55
N LEU A 331 28.31 -15.48 0.48
CA LEU A 331 27.11 -14.66 0.36
C LEU A 331 26.22 -15.22 -0.75
N THR A 332 24.96 -15.49 -0.45
CA THR A 332 23.99 -16.02 -1.42
C THR A 332 22.71 -15.21 -1.50
N LYS A 333 22.41 -14.42 -0.46
CA LYS A 333 21.18 -13.63 -0.35
C LYS A 333 21.49 -12.17 -0.03
N MET A 334 20.66 -11.27 -0.53
CA MET A 334 20.80 -9.83 -0.27
C MET A 334 20.59 -9.51 1.22
N GLU A 335 19.71 -10.23 1.91
CA GLU A 335 19.40 -10.04 3.33
C GLU A 335 20.63 -10.29 4.21
N GLU A 336 21.48 -11.26 3.83
CA GLU A 336 22.73 -11.54 4.56
C GLU A 336 23.68 -10.34 4.49
N LEU A 337 23.79 -9.73 3.32
CA LEU A 337 24.60 -8.53 3.12
C LEU A 337 24.04 -7.35 3.93
N GLN A 338 22.73 -7.12 3.86
CA GLN A 338 22.05 -6.07 4.61
C GLN A 338 22.25 -6.25 6.12
N THR A 339 22.14 -7.49 6.63
CA THR A 339 22.35 -7.81 8.04
C THR A 339 23.75 -7.43 8.51
N VAL A 340 24.79 -7.74 7.70
CA VAL A 340 26.16 -7.38 8.05
C VAL A 340 26.36 -5.87 8.01
N VAL A 341 25.88 -5.18 6.98
CA VAL A 341 25.97 -3.72 6.86
C VAL A 341 25.36 -3.03 8.08
N GLN A 342 24.20 -3.50 8.54
CA GLN A 342 23.51 -2.97 9.71
C GLN A 342 24.24 -3.28 11.02
N LYS A 343 24.72 -4.52 11.19
CA LYS A 343 25.47 -4.94 12.37
C LYS A 343 26.76 -4.13 12.54
N VAL A 344 27.46 -3.87 11.44
CA VAL A 344 28.70 -3.09 11.42
C VAL A 344 28.43 -1.62 11.73
N GLY A 345 27.28 -1.10 11.29
CA GLY A 345 26.83 0.25 11.61
C GLY A 345 27.65 1.36 10.96
N PHE A 346 27.33 2.60 11.32
CA PHE A 346 28.03 3.79 10.82
C PHE A 346 29.47 3.84 11.32
N GLY A 347 30.42 4.12 10.41
CA GLY A 347 31.85 4.09 10.69
C GLY A 347 32.47 2.69 10.63
N GLY A 348 31.64 1.65 10.58
CA GLY A 348 32.09 0.27 10.54
C GLY A 348 32.76 -0.10 9.22
N LYS A 349 33.57 -1.19 9.26
CA LYS A 349 34.38 -1.64 8.13
C LYS A 349 34.20 -3.13 7.94
N PHE A 350 34.16 -3.57 6.69
CA PHE A 350 34.16 -4.99 6.30
C PHE A 350 34.80 -5.18 4.93
N LYS A 351 35.09 -6.42 4.58
CA LYS A 351 35.68 -6.79 3.29
C LYS A 351 34.64 -7.50 2.43
N LEU A 352 34.53 -7.08 1.17
CA LEU A 352 33.82 -7.80 0.13
C LEU A 352 34.79 -8.59 -0.73
N THR A 353 34.48 -9.87 -0.95
CA THR A 353 35.12 -10.64 -2.02
C THR A 353 34.24 -10.54 -3.25
N VAL A 354 34.82 -10.02 -4.32
CA VAL A 354 34.10 -9.70 -5.56
C VAL A 354 34.74 -10.45 -6.72
N ASN A 355 33.93 -11.01 -7.60
CA ASN A 355 34.38 -11.48 -8.92
C ASN A 355 34.02 -10.40 -9.95
N ARG A 356 35.03 -9.88 -10.63
CA ARG A 356 34.91 -8.91 -11.72
C ARG A 356 35.52 -9.53 -12.97
N GLN A 357 34.70 -9.92 -13.93
CA GLN A 357 35.13 -10.53 -15.19
C GLN A 357 36.13 -11.68 -15.00
N GLY A 358 35.81 -12.60 -14.07
CA GLY A 358 36.67 -13.76 -13.76
C GLY A 358 37.81 -13.48 -12.76
N LYS A 359 38.12 -12.23 -12.46
CA LYS A 359 39.18 -11.86 -11.49
C LYS A 359 38.57 -11.71 -10.08
N LYS A 360 39.18 -12.37 -9.09
CA LYS A 360 38.85 -12.22 -7.69
C LYS A 360 39.50 -10.95 -7.13
N LEU A 361 38.70 -10.08 -6.54
CA LEU A 361 39.12 -8.82 -5.90
C LEU A 361 38.66 -8.80 -4.44
N GLU A 362 39.42 -8.15 -3.58
CA GLU A 362 39.01 -7.81 -2.22
C GLU A 362 38.81 -6.30 -2.11
N LEU A 363 37.59 -5.88 -1.78
CA LEU A 363 37.27 -4.47 -1.60
C LEU A 363 37.02 -4.21 -0.11
N ARG A 364 37.68 -3.18 0.44
CA ARG A 364 37.42 -2.73 1.80
C ARG A 364 36.30 -1.66 1.79
N VAL A 365 35.22 -1.95 2.41
CA VAL A 365 34.07 -1.03 2.54
C VAL A 365 34.11 -0.33 3.89
N VAL A 366 33.81 0.95 3.89
CA VAL A 366 33.61 1.77 5.09
C VAL A 366 32.22 2.41 4.99
N ILE A 367 31.35 2.14 5.96
CA ILE A 367 30.02 2.74 6.02
C ILE A 367 30.17 4.17 6.56
N LYS A 368 29.79 5.15 5.73
CA LYS A 368 29.90 6.59 6.07
C LYS A 368 28.58 7.31 5.88
#